data_a800fe5df6e56362b9eb5458c5791e63
#
_entry.id   a800fe5df6e56362b9eb5458c5791e63
#
_cell.length_a   1.000
_cell.length_b   1.000
_cell.length_c   1.000
_cell.angle_alpha   90.00
_cell.angle_beta   90.00
_cell.angle_gamma   90.00
#
_symmetry.space_group_name_H-M   'P 1'
#
loop_
_entity.id
_entity.type
_entity.pdbx_description
1 polymer ?
#
loop_
_entity_poly.entity_id
_entity_poly.type
_entity_poly.pdbx_seq_one_letter_code
_entity_poly.pdbx_strand_id
1 'polypeptide(L)'
;KMDRSRRYTNPQNYNEDGTIKKPPKGQRFSWYKSKKYIQLAGKVRELERKNAGIRKYQHTCLANWILSLGDTVYVEQMNFSGLQRRAKETKIDKNGKYAKKKRYGKSLANKAPSMFLTILESKLNQYGGQLNKINTYEFKASQYDHTDDTFTKHNRSERWHILSNGDKNQRDLYSAFLIMNSDISLKHCNREKCNETYSNFKVLQDKEIERLYSDIRKGNCKNISSFGFQRNAKAM
;
A
#
# COMPACT_ATOMS: atom_id res chain seq x y z
N LYS A 1 0.12 11.80 -26.95
CA LYS A 1 -0.14 11.59 -28.41
C LYS A 1 -1.63 11.32 -28.68
N MET A 2 -2.31 10.42 -27.94
CA MET A 2 -3.75 10.15 -28.10
C MET A 2 -4.61 11.41 -27.90
N ASP A 3 -4.39 12.18 -26.84
CA ASP A 3 -5.15 13.39 -26.55
C ASP A 3 -4.96 14.46 -27.62
N ARG A 4 -3.74 14.60 -28.16
CA ARG A 4 -3.49 15.50 -29.30
C ARG A 4 -4.29 15.06 -30.53
N SER A 5 -4.28 13.76 -30.88
CA SER A 5 -5.04 13.23 -32.01
C SER A 5 -6.53 13.41 -31.81
N ARG A 6 -7.06 13.17 -30.60
CA ARG A 6 -8.48 13.35 -30.28
C ARG A 6 -8.90 14.81 -30.37
N ARG A 7 -8.09 15.75 -29.90
CA ARG A 7 -8.35 17.18 -29.98
C ARG A 7 -8.37 17.66 -31.42
N TYR A 8 -7.40 17.24 -32.22
CA TYR A 8 -7.32 17.60 -33.64
C TYR A 8 -8.54 17.15 -34.45
N THR A 9 -9.09 15.97 -34.18
CA THR A 9 -10.24 15.42 -34.89
C THR A 9 -11.59 15.81 -34.31
N ASN A 10 -11.64 16.45 -33.15
CA ASN A 10 -12.89 16.89 -32.49
C ASN A 10 -12.75 18.30 -31.89
N PRO A 11 -12.31 19.31 -32.64
CA PRO A 11 -12.07 20.65 -32.10
C PRO A 11 -13.32 21.26 -31.47
N GLN A 12 -14.50 20.91 -31.96
CA GLN A 12 -15.80 21.39 -31.48
C GLN A 12 -16.09 21.03 -30.02
N ASN A 13 -15.48 19.96 -29.52
CA ASN A 13 -15.68 19.46 -28.16
C ASN A 13 -14.72 20.07 -27.13
N TYR A 14 -13.85 21.00 -27.56
CA TYR A 14 -12.82 21.61 -26.69
C TYR A 14 -13.00 23.11 -26.59
N ASN A 15 -12.66 23.67 -25.43
CA ASN A 15 -12.48 25.10 -25.22
C ASN A 15 -11.15 25.58 -25.82
N GLU A 16 -10.98 26.90 -25.94
CA GLU A 16 -9.73 27.52 -26.43
C GLU A 16 -8.50 27.12 -25.59
N ASP A 17 -8.66 26.98 -24.26
CA ASP A 17 -7.64 26.50 -23.34
C ASP A 17 -7.30 25.00 -23.49
N GLY A 18 -8.01 24.31 -24.41
CA GLY A 18 -7.84 22.88 -24.69
C GLY A 18 -8.47 21.96 -23.66
N THR A 19 -9.29 22.45 -22.75
CA THR A 19 -10.12 21.61 -21.88
C THR A 19 -11.36 21.12 -22.64
N ILE A 20 -11.92 19.98 -22.18
CA ILE A 20 -13.15 19.45 -22.79
C ILE A 20 -14.32 20.29 -22.30
N LYS A 21 -15.17 20.77 -23.26
CA LYS A 21 -16.42 21.46 -22.94
C LYS A 21 -17.32 20.60 -22.06
N LYS A 22 -18.19 21.23 -21.29
CA LYS A 22 -19.27 20.51 -20.59
C LYS A 22 -20.44 20.37 -21.55
N PRO A 23 -20.94 19.15 -21.80
CA PRO A 23 -22.13 19.00 -22.64
C PRO A 23 -23.38 19.59 -21.93
N PRO A 24 -24.40 20.05 -22.65
CA PRO A 24 -25.67 20.42 -22.08
C PRO A 24 -26.27 19.26 -21.26
N LYS A 25 -27.13 19.60 -20.28
CA LYS A 25 -27.76 18.59 -19.40
C LYS A 25 -28.56 17.58 -20.27
N GLY A 26 -28.28 16.29 -20.07
CA GLY A 26 -28.93 15.22 -20.85
C GLY A 26 -28.29 14.88 -22.21
N GLN A 27 -27.29 15.62 -22.64
CA GLN A 27 -26.60 15.37 -23.92
C GLN A 27 -25.21 14.77 -23.70
N ARG A 28 -24.71 14.02 -24.69
CA ARG A 28 -23.34 13.49 -24.75
C ARG A 28 -22.66 13.96 -26.03
N PHE A 29 -21.35 14.27 -25.93
CA PHE A 29 -20.57 14.58 -27.12
C PHE A 29 -20.38 13.37 -28.02
N SER A 30 -20.52 13.57 -29.32
CA SER A 30 -20.03 12.63 -30.32
C SER A 30 -18.51 12.79 -30.45
N TRP A 31 -17.81 11.66 -30.53
CA TRP A 31 -16.35 11.62 -30.64
C TRP A 31 -15.94 10.83 -31.87
N TYR A 32 -15.35 11.50 -32.82
CA TYR A 32 -14.72 10.84 -33.97
C TYR A 32 -13.34 10.31 -33.56
N LYS A 33 -13.04 9.07 -33.93
CA LYS A 33 -11.78 8.40 -33.64
C LYS A 33 -10.98 8.24 -34.92
N SER A 34 -9.92 9.02 -35.10
CA SER A 34 -9.01 8.87 -36.23
C SER A 34 -8.32 7.50 -36.25
N LYS A 35 -7.85 7.02 -37.39
CA LYS A 35 -7.05 5.80 -37.50
C LYS A 35 -5.85 5.82 -36.55
N LYS A 36 -5.15 6.96 -36.46
CA LYS A 36 -4.04 7.15 -35.53
C LYS A 36 -4.44 7.01 -34.06
N TYR A 37 -5.60 7.55 -33.66
CA TYR A 37 -6.15 7.40 -32.31
C TYR A 37 -6.40 5.92 -31.99
N ILE A 38 -7.03 5.18 -32.90
CA ILE A 38 -7.35 3.76 -32.75
C ILE A 38 -6.07 2.93 -32.58
N GLN A 39 -5.05 3.18 -33.41
CA GLN A 39 -3.74 2.50 -33.30
C GLN A 39 -3.06 2.76 -31.94
N LEU A 40 -3.04 4.03 -31.51
CA LEU A 40 -2.46 4.39 -30.20
C LEU A 40 -3.25 3.80 -29.04
N ALA A 41 -4.57 3.77 -29.12
CA ALA A 41 -5.42 3.13 -28.11
C ALA A 41 -5.18 1.62 -28.04
N GLY A 42 -4.96 0.96 -29.18
CA GLY A 42 -4.55 -0.44 -29.24
C GLY A 42 -3.21 -0.69 -28.52
N LYS A 43 -2.20 0.14 -28.81
CA LYS A 43 -0.90 0.06 -28.13
C LYS A 43 -1.00 0.26 -26.60
N VAL A 44 -1.82 1.21 -26.15
CA VAL A 44 -2.03 1.45 -24.72
C VAL A 44 -2.67 0.23 -24.07
N ARG A 45 -3.74 -0.32 -24.67
CA ARG A 45 -4.40 -1.52 -24.15
C ARG A 45 -3.45 -2.72 -24.04
N GLU A 46 -2.58 -2.91 -25.04
CA GLU A 46 -1.59 -3.99 -25.02
C GLU A 46 -0.56 -3.81 -23.89
N LEU A 47 -0.06 -2.59 -23.68
CA LEU A 47 0.83 -2.28 -22.57
C LEU A 47 0.16 -2.47 -21.20
N GLU A 48 -1.10 -2.07 -21.07
CA GLU A 48 -1.88 -2.28 -19.84
C GLU A 48 -2.10 -3.78 -19.57
N ARG A 49 -2.40 -4.57 -20.61
CA ARG A 49 -2.51 -6.04 -20.51
C ARG A 49 -1.20 -6.68 -20.05
N LYS A 50 -0.06 -6.29 -20.66
CA LYS A 50 1.26 -6.77 -20.24
C LYS A 50 1.56 -6.41 -18.79
N ASN A 51 1.32 -5.17 -18.39
CA ASN A 51 1.53 -4.71 -17.01
C ASN A 51 0.64 -5.47 -16.01
N ALA A 52 -0.60 -5.78 -16.38
CA ALA A 52 -1.50 -6.57 -15.55
C ALA A 52 -0.98 -8.01 -15.39
N GLY A 53 -0.49 -8.63 -16.48
CA GLY A 53 0.15 -9.96 -16.45
C GLY A 53 1.38 -10.01 -15.56
N ILE A 54 2.30 -9.05 -15.72
CA ILE A 54 3.51 -8.94 -14.88
C ILE A 54 3.15 -8.80 -13.40
N ARG A 55 2.17 -7.95 -13.09
CA ARG A 55 1.70 -7.74 -11.72
C ARG A 55 1.11 -9.01 -11.11
N LYS A 56 0.25 -9.71 -11.86
CA LYS A 56 -0.32 -10.99 -11.41
C LYS A 56 0.79 -12.01 -11.13
N TYR A 57 1.78 -12.11 -12.01
CA TYR A 57 2.93 -12.99 -11.82
C TYR A 57 3.71 -12.64 -10.55
N GLN A 58 4.06 -11.37 -10.36
CA GLN A 58 4.76 -10.91 -9.15
C GLN A 58 3.98 -11.20 -7.86
N HIS A 59 2.67 -11.00 -7.87
CA HIS A 59 1.81 -11.33 -6.73
C HIS A 59 1.77 -12.84 -6.47
N THR A 60 1.74 -13.64 -7.53
CA THR A 60 1.78 -15.10 -7.41
C THR A 60 3.10 -15.57 -6.80
N CYS A 61 4.25 -15.03 -7.24
CA CYS A 61 5.55 -15.34 -6.67
C CYS A 61 5.63 -14.95 -5.18
N LEU A 62 5.15 -13.76 -4.83
CA LEU A 62 5.13 -13.29 -3.44
C LEU A 62 4.21 -14.17 -2.57
N ALA A 63 3.03 -14.55 -3.07
CA ALA A 63 2.12 -15.44 -2.37
C ALA A 63 2.76 -16.83 -2.14
N ASN A 64 3.42 -17.40 -3.14
CA ASN A 64 4.14 -18.67 -2.99
C ASN A 64 5.25 -18.58 -1.93
N TRP A 65 6.00 -17.47 -1.93
CA TRP A 65 7.03 -17.25 -0.92
C TRP A 65 6.42 -17.16 0.48
N ILE A 66 5.30 -16.46 0.67
CA ILE A 66 4.62 -16.39 1.98
C ILE A 66 4.15 -17.78 2.41
N LEU A 67 3.56 -18.59 1.51
CA LEU A 67 3.16 -19.96 1.82
C LEU A 67 4.35 -20.84 2.25
N SER A 68 5.55 -20.60 1.74
CA SER A 68 6.74 -21.35 2.18
C SER A 68 7.17 -21.00 3.61
N LEU A 69 6.65 -19.91 4.19
CA LEU A 69 6.93 -19.49 5.57
C LEU A 69 5.92 -20.02 6.58
N GLY A 70 4.71 -20.37 6.13
CA GLY A 70 3.64 -20.88 6.98
C GLY A 70 2.28 -20.90 6.28
N ASP A 71 1.32 -21.53 6.91
CA ASP A 71 -0.04 -21.76 6.44
C ASP A 71 -1.07 -20.79 7.03
N THR A 72 -0.72 -20.11 8.12
CA THR A 72 -1.59 -19.16 8.80
C THR A 72 -1.04 -17.75 8.66
N VAL A 73 -1.78 -16.91 7.95
CA VAL A 73 -1.38 -15.53 7.65
C VAL A 73 -2.37 -14.54 8.25
N TYR A 74 -1.83 -13.51 8.91
CA TYR A 74 -2.63 -12.42 9.48
C TYR A 74 -2.38 -11.14 8.70
N VAL A 75 -3.46 -10.41 8.38
CA VAL A 75 -3.38 -9.13 7.66
C VAL A 75 -4.35 -8.11 8.24
N GLU A 76 -3.97 -6.86 8.20
CA GLU A 76 -4.88 -5.77 8.53
C GLU A 76 -6.00 -5.65 7.49
N GLN A 77 -7.24 -5.50 7.95
CA GLN A 77 -8.38 -5.23 7.07
C GLN A 77 -8.31 -3.78 6.57
N MET A 78 -7.96 -3.61 5.31
CA MET A 78 -7.81 -2.28 4.69
C MET A 78 -8.90 -1.98 3.66
N ASN A 79 -9.47 -0.78 3.75
CA ASN A 79 -10.38 -0.27 2.72
C ASN A 79 -9.59 0.37 1.56
N PHE A 80 -9.09 -0.45 0.63
CA PHE A 80 -8.34 0.03 -0.54
C PHE A 80 -9.18 0.94 -1.45
N SER A 81 -10.48 0.71 -1.57
CA SER A 81 -11.38 1.57 -2.33
C SER A 81 -11.48 2.96 -1.72
N GLY A 82 -11.56 3.06 -0.39
CA GLY A 82 -11.52 4.32 0.34
C GLY A 82 -10.22 5.08 0.13
N LEU A 83 -9.07 4.39 0.17
CA LEU A 83 -7.75 4.97 -0.07
C LEU A 83 -7.56 5.46 -1.53
N GLN A 84 -8.23 4.83 -2.49
CA GLN A 84 -8.21 5.24 -3.89
C GLN A 84 -9.18 6.38 -4.20
N ARG A 85 -10.13 6.67 -3.31
CA ARG A 85 -11.18 7.65 -3.54
C ARG A 85 -10.60 9.04 -3.77
N ARG A 86 -11.19 9.76 -4.73
CA ARG A 86 -10.86 11.14 -5.00
C ARG A 86 -11.60 12.05 -4.01
N ALA A 87 -10.92 13.05 -3.44
CA ALA A 87 -11.57 14.06 -2.62
C ALA A 87 -12.64 14.79 -3.46
N LYS A 88 -13.84 14.99 -2.89
CA LYS A 88 -14.93 15.71 -3.55
C LYS A 88 -14.58 17.18 -3.75
N GLU A 89 -14.02 17.81 -2.73
CA GLU A 89 -13.69 19.22 -2.70
C GLU A 89 -12.20 19.47 -2.98
N THR A 90 -11.89 20.61 -3.54
CA THR A 90 -10.52 21.09 -3.68
C THR A 90 -10.17 21.86 -2.41
N LYS A 91 -9.17 21.40 -1.67
CA LYS A 91 -8.64 22.07 -0.48
C LYS A 91 -7.39 22.85 -0.84
N ILE A 92 -7.19 23.97 -0.20
CA ILE A 92 -5.96 24.78 -0.25
C ILE A 92 -5.13 24.39 0.98
N ASP A 93 -3.84 24.14 0.80
CA ASP A 93 -2.91 23.86 1.87
C ASP A 93 -2.49 25.14 2.62
N LYS A 94 -1.71 24.98 3.69
CA LYS A 94 -1.21 26.10 4.52
C LYS A 94 -0.35 27.11 3.73
N ASN A 95 0.14 26.72 2.56
CA ASN A 95 0.99 27.51 1.68
C ASN A 95 0.21 28.11 0.49
N GLY A 96 -1.11 28.12 0.52
CA GLY A 96 -1.96 28.64 -0.55
C GLY A 96 -2.01 27.76 -1.82
N LYS A 97 -1.42 26.56 -1.81
CA LYS A 97 -1.42 25.66 -2.96
C LYS A 97 -2.59 24.69 -2.92
N TYR A 98 -3.11 24.35 -4.10
CA TYR A 98 -4.17 23.35 -4.19
C TYR A 98 -3.69 21.95 -3.78
N ALA A 99 -4.35 21.37 -2.79
CA ALA A 99 -4.08 20.00 -2.35
C ALA A 99 -4.47 18.98 -3.44
N LYS A 100 -3.69 17.92 -3.56
CA LYS A 100 -3.97 16.84 -4.52
C LYS A 100 -5.28 16.13 -4.17
N LYS A 101 -6.25 16.12 -5.08
CA LYS A 101 -7.52 15.40 -4.92
C LYS A 101 -7.35 13.88 -4.80
N LYS A 102 -6.27 13.32 -5.33
CA LYS A 102 -5.96 11.89 -5.35
C LYS A 102 -4.62 11.67 -4.65
N ARG A 103 -4.63 11.18 -3.41
CA ARG A 103 -3.40 10.96 -2.64
C ARG A 103 -2.65 9.72 -3.12
N TYR A 104 -3.29 8.56 -3.09
CA TYR A 104 -2.65 7.25 -3.32
C TYR A 104 -3.21 6.48 -4.52
N GLY A 105 -4.27 6.99 -5.18
CA GLY A 105 -5.05 6.23 -6.15
C GLY A 105 -4.26 5.61 -7.30
N LYS A 106 -3.28 6.32 -7.87
CA LYS A 106 -2.44 5.80 -8.95
C LYS A 106 -1.49 4.70 -8.45
N SER A 107 -0.84 4.92 -7.32
CA SER A 107 0.08 3.94 -6.72
C SER A 107 -0.66 2.67 -6.31
N LEU A 108 -1.81 2.79 -5.64
CA LEU A 108 -2.63 1.64 -5.25
C LEU A 108 -3.17 0.89 -6.47
N ALA A 109 -3.64 1.60 -7.51
CA ALA A 109 -4.09 0.95 -8.74
C ALA A 109 -2.96 0.17 -9.42
N ASN A 110 -1.74 0.73 -9.45
CA ASN A 110 -0.57 0.08 -10.04
C ASN A 110 -0.08 -1.12 -9.20
N LYS A 111 -0.15 -1.04 -7.89
CA LYS A 111 0.27 -2.14 -6.99
C LYS A 111 -0.81 -3.20 -6.79
N ALA A 112 -2.10 -2.84 -6.94
CA ALA A 112 -3.26 -3.72 -6.82
C ALA A 112 -3.23 -4.63 -5.57
N PRO A 113 -3.12 -4.08 -4.34
CA PRO A 113 -2.99 -4.89 -3.13
C PRO A 113 -4.20 -5.80 -2.88
N SER A 114 -5.42 -5.40 -3.25
CA SER A 114 -6.60 -6.27 -3.17
C SER A 114 -6.43 -7.53 -4.00
N MET A 115 -5.89 -7.43 -5.23
CA MET A 115 -5.63 -8.59 -6.08
C MET A 115 -4.60 -9.52 -5.44
N PHE A 116 -3.58 -8.95 -4.79
CA PHE A 116 -2.60 -9.75 -4.05
C PHE A 116 -3.26 -10.56 -2.93
N LEU A 117 -4.09 -9.92 -2.09
CA LEU A 117 -4.80 -10.62 -1.01
C LEU A 117 -5.74 -11.72 -1.55
N THR A 118 -6.43 -11.47 -2.66
CA THR A 118 -7.28 -12.49 -3.30
C THR A 118 -6.45 -13.70 -3.78
N ILE A 119 -5.28 -13.46 -4.39
CA ILE A 119 -4.38 -14.53 -4.84
C ILE A 119 -3.84 -15.31 -3.62
N LEU A 120 -3.42 -14.60 -2.58
CA LEU A 120 -2.88 -15.21 -1.35
C LEU A 120 -3.95 -16.07 -0.66
N GLU A 121 -5.16 -15.56 -0.46
CA GLU A 121 -6.28 -16.25 0.15
C GLU A 121 -6.67 -17.52 -0.65
N SER A 122 -6.75 -17.39 -1.99
CA SER A 122 -7.01 -18.54 -2.86
C SER A 122 -5.96 -19.63 -2.74
N LYS A 123 -4.68 -19.27 -2.66
CA LYS A 123 -3.59 -20.22 -2.49
C LYS A 123 -3.58 -20.87 -1.11
N LEU A 124 -3.73 -20.07 -0.04
CA LEU A 124 -3.84 -20.61 1.31
C LEU A 124 -4.95 -21.65 1.40
N ASN A 125 -6.15 -21.35 0.88
CA ASN A 125 -7.28 -22.29 0.86
C ASN A 125 -6.97 -23.58 0.11
N GLN A 126 -6.20 -23.52 -0.99
CA GLN A 126 -5.78 -24.71 -1.74
C GLN A 126 -4.87 -25.65 -0.95
N TYR A 127 -4.10 -25.10 0.00
CA TYR A 127 -3.17 -25.87 0.83
C TYR A 127 -3.67 -26.06 2.28
N GLY A 128 -4.95 -25.78 2.55
CA GLY A 128 -5.54 -25.95 3.87
C GLY A 128 -5.15 -24.87 4.88
N GLY A 129 -4.51 -23.78 4.43
CA GLY A 129 -4.11 -22.66 5.27
C GLY A 129 -5.23 -21.61 5.43
N GLN A 130 -4.94 -20.56 6.22
CA GLN A 130 -5.91 -19.53 6.59
C GLN A 130 -5.37 -18.12 6.40
N LEU A 131 -6.23 -17.21 5.92
CA LEU A 131 -5.99 -15.76 5.90
C LEU A 131 -6.89 -15.06 6.93
N ASN A 132 -6.34 -14.68 8.06
CA ASN A 132 -7.04 -13.99 9.13
C ASN A 132 -6.99 -12.47 8.92
N LYS A 133 -8.16 -11.82 8.89
CA LYS A 133 -8.29 -10.37 8.66
C LYS A 133 -8.57 -9.68 9.99
N ILE A 134 -7.62 -8.85 10.43
CA ILE A 134 -7.66 -8.14 11.70
C ILE A 134 -8.35 -6.78 11.53
N ASN A 135 -9.32 -6.48 12.37
CA ASN A 135 -9.94 -5.18 12.44
C ASN A 135 -9.00 -4.17 13.14
N THR A 136 -8.43 -3.25 12.39
CA THR A 136 -7.46 -2.26 12.89
C THR A 136 -8.03 -1.29 13.93
N TYR A 137 -9.34 -1.06 13.92
CA TYR A 137 -10.02 -0.16 14.89
C TYR A 137 -10.19 -0.81 16.27
N GLU A 138 -10.33 -2.14 16.31
CA GLU A 138 -10.44 -2.90 17.56
C GLU A 138 -9.06 -3.26 18.08
N PHE A 139 -8.21 -3.84 17.25
CA PHE A 139 -6.90 -4.36 17.63
C PHE A 139 -5.89 -3.26 18.02
N LYS A 140 -5.84 -2.15 17.30
CA LYS A 140 -4.97 -0.98 17.53
C LYS A 140 -3.48 -1.33 17.69
N ALA A 141 -2.95 -2.30 16.94
CA ALA A 141 -1.58 -2.77 17.05
C ALA A 141 -0.51 -1.66 17.07
N SER A 142 -0.72 -0.58 16.30
CA SER A 142 0.22 0.55 16.25
C SER A 142 0.22 1.45 17.49
N GLN A 143 -0.60 1.16 18.49
CA GLN A 143 -0.74 1.96 19.73
C GLN A 143 -0.47 1.13 20.99
N TYR A 144 -0.39 -0.18 20.87
CA TYR A 144 -0.31 -1.10 22.01
C TYR A 144 1.14 -1.43 22.37
N ASP A 145 1.44 -1.40 23.66
CA ASP A 145 2.66 -1.87 24.26
C ASP A 145 2.37 -3.14 25.09
N HIS A 146 2.90 -4.29 24.68
CA HIS A 146 2.65 -5.56 25.35
C HIS A 146 3.42 -5.69 26.67
N THR A 147 4.44 -4.86 26.91
CA THR A 147 5.28 -4.95 28.11
C THR A 147 4.53 -4.46 29.35
N ASP A 148 3.76 -3.40 29.25
CA ASP A 148 2.99 -2.81 30.34
C ASP A 148 1.47 -2.82 30.16
N ASP A 149 0.99 -3.44 29.06
CA ASP A 149 -0.45 -3.55 28.73
C ASP A 149 -1.14 -2.20 28.51
N THR A 150 -0.46 -1.25 27.87
CA THR A 150 -0.99 0.09 27.67
C THR A 150 -1.21 0.43 26.19
N PHE A 151 -2.12 1.39 25.96
CA PHE A 151 -2.37 1.94 24.64
C PHE A 151 -1.94 3.41 24.58
N THR A 152 -0.93 3.72 23.78
CA THR A 152 -0.45 5.09 23.58
C THR A 152 -0.59 5.52 22.14
N LYS A 153 -1.25 6.65 21.91
CA LYS A 153 -1.43 7.20 20.57
C LYS A 153 -0.17 7.94 20.11
N HIS A 154 0.53 7.37 19.15
CA HIS A 154 1.72 7.96 18.54
C HIS A 154 1.39 8.85 17.34
N ASN A 155 2.30 9.78 17.05
CA ASN A 155 2.21 10.57 15.83
C ASN A 155 2.44 9.67 14.60
N ARG A 156 1.69 9.91 13.52
CA ARG A 156 1.84 9.14 12.26
C ARG A 156 3.20 9.29 11.60
N SER A 157 3.95 10.35 11.89
CA SER A 157 5.32 10.56 11.41
C SER A 157 6.35 9.75 12.18
N GLU A 158 6.06 9.33 13.40
CA GLU A 158 6.94 8.48 14.21
C GLU A 158 7.00 7.09 13.61
N ARG A 159 8.22 6.64 13.33
CA ARG A 159 8.49 5.32 12.71
C ARG A 159 9.10 4.33 13.68
N TRP A 160 9.48 4.80 14.85
CA TRP A 160 10.08 4.02 15.91
C TRP A 160 9.25 4.18 17.17
N HIS A 161 8.96 3.07 17.84
CA HIS A 161 8.33 3.05 19.15
C HIS A 161 9.37 2.69 20.19
N ILE A 162 9.34 3.37 21.31
CA ILE A 162 10.09 3.03 22.52
C ILE A 162 9.06 2.44 23.49
N LEU A 163 9.22 1.18 23.84
CA LEU A 163 8.35 0.50 24.79
C LEU A 163 8.67 0.93 26.21
N SER A 164 7.79 0.61 27.15
CA SER A 164 7.94 0.94 28.58
C SER A 164 9.20 0.33 29.22
N ASN A 165 9.68 -0.80 28.68
CA ASN A 165 10.95 -1.41 29.08
C ASN A 165 12.20 -0.74 28.46
N GLY A 166 12.04 0.32 27.66
CA GLY A 166 13.11 1.03 26.98
C GLY A 166 13.50 0.47 25.59
N ASP A 167 12.92 -0.63 25.16
CA ASP A 167 13.22 -1.24 23.87
C ASP A 167 12.73 -0.40 22.70
N LYS A 168 13.60 -0.20 21.72
CA LYS A 168 13.27 0.52 20.48
C LYS A 168 12.89 -0.45 19.39
N ASN A 169 11.67 -0.30 18.85
CA ASN A 169 11.13 -1.14 17.78
C ASN A 169 10.71 -0.31 16.57
N GLN A 170 10.90 -0.88 15.37
CA GLN A 170 10.33 -0.29 14.16
C GLN A 170 8.81 -0.54 14.16
N ARG A 171 8.04 0.54 14.08
CA ARG A 171 6.58 0.55 14.30
C ARG A 171 5.81 -0.49 13.48
N ASP A 172 6.10 -0.57 12.19
CA ASP A 172 5.32 -1.42 11.29
C ASP A 172 5.69 -2.91 11.48
N LEU A 173 6.96 -3.21 11.81
CA LEU A 173 7.40 -4.57 12.18
C LEU A 173 6.82 -5.00 13.53
N TYR A 174 6.82 -4.10 14.50
CA TYR A 174 6.25 -4.37 15.81
C TYR A 174 4.74 -4.59 15.75
N SER A 175 4.01 -3.77 14.97
CA SER A 175 2.59 -4.00 14.73
C SER A 175 2.32 -5.35 14.08
N ALA A 176 3.16 -5.78 13.13
CA ALA A 176 3.04 -7.10 12.51
C ALA A 176 3.30 -8.24 13.51
N PHE A 177 4.27 -8.07 14.42
CA PHE A 177 4.55 -9.00 15.51
C PHE A 177 3.34 -9.16 16.46
N LEU A 178 2.71 -8.06 16.87
CA LEU A 178 1.52 -8.10 17.72
C LEU A 178 0.34 -8.79 17.01
N ILE A 179 0.13 -8.50 15.72
CA ILE A 179 -0.91 -9.12 14.90
C ILE A 179 -0.68 -10.62 14.72
N MET A 180 0.57 -11.05 14.53
CA MET A 180 0.92 -12.46 14.44
C MET A 180 0.61 -13.22 15.74
N ASN A 181 0.75 -12.57 16.88
CA ASN A 181 0.42 -13.08 18.19
C ASN A 181 -1.01 -12.74 18.65
N SER A 182 -1.96 -12.56 17.70
CA SER A 182 -3.35 -12.29 18.06
C SER A 182 -3.96 -13.42 18.88
N ASP A 183 -4.92 -13.09 19.72
CA ASP A 183 -5.78 -14.05 20.40
C ASP A 183 -6.77 -14.73 19.41
N ILE A 184 -7.52 -15.70 19.91
CA ILE A 184 -8.52 -16.43 19.12
C ILE A 184 -9.64 -15.49 18.62
N SER A 185 -9.94 -14.41 19.36
CA SER A 185 -10.97 -13.45 19.00
C SER A 185 -10.57 -12.52 17.86
N LEU A 186 -9.28 -12.44 17.51
CA LEU A 186 -8.67 -11.51 16.55
C LEU A 186 -8.89 -10.03 16.91
N LYS A 187 -9.23 -9.72 18.15
CA LYS A 187 -9.49 -8.35 18.62
C LYS A 187 -8.34 -7.76 19.41
N HIS A 188 -7.49 -8.62 19.96
CA HIS A 188 -6.33 -8.23 20.75
C HIS A 188 -5.17 -9.21 20.53
N CYS A 189 -3.95 -8.85 20.95
CA CYS A 189 -2.86 -9.80 20.99
C CYS A 189 -2.93 -10.67 22.26
N ASN A 190 -2.40 -11.88 22.17
CA ASN A 190 -2.13 -12.71 23.35
C ASN A 190 -0.81 -12.25 23.97
N ARG A 191 -0.89 -11.58 25.13
CA ARG A 191 0.27 -10.98 25.79
C ARG A 191 1.31 -12.01 26.22
N GLU A 192 0.89 -13.19 26.67
CA GLU A 192 1.79 -14.28 27.06
C GLU A 192 2.62 -14.73 25.87
N LYS A 193 1.98 -15.02 24.72
CA LYS A 193 2.69 -15.34 23.48
C LYS A 193 3.62 -14.22 23.02
N CYS A 194 3.20 -12.96 23.18
CA CYS A 194 4.07 -11.82 22.87
C CYS A 194 5.34 -11.87 23.74
N ASN A 195 5.22 -12.06 25.05
CA ASN A 195 6.36 -12.14 25.97
C ASN A 195 7.29 -13.31 25.63
N GLU A 196 6.73 -14.48 25.32
CA GLU A 196 7.50 -15.68 24.96
C GLU A 196 8.29 -15.51 23.64
N THR A 197 7.69 -14.84 22.66
CA THR A 197 8.27 -14.74 21.31
C THR A 197 9.00 -13.42 21.03
N TYR A 198 8.98 -12.48 21.97
CA TYR A 198 9.53 -11.14 21.77
C TYR A 198 11.05 -11.14 21.53
N SER A 199 11.81 -11.97 22.24
CA SER A 199 13.25 -12.07 22.03
C SER A 199 13.60 -12.51 20.59
N ASN A 200 12.86 -13.48 20.06
CA ASN A 200 13.02 -13.92 18.68
C ASN A 200 12.63 -12.82 17.68
N PHE A 201 11.54 -12.10 17.95
CA PHE A 201 11.14 -10.93 17.14
C PHE A 201 12.26 -9.89 17.09
N LYS A 202 12.92 -9.57 18.20
CA LYS A 202 14.04 -8.62 18.26
C LYS A 202 15.18 -9.04 17.35
N VAL A 203 15.59 -10.29 17.39
CA VAL A 203 16.64 -10.83 16.52
C VAL A 203 16.27 -10.70 15.05
N LEU A 204 15.02 -11.04 14.70
CA LEU A 204 14.54 -10.94 13.32
C LEU A 204 14.42 -9.47 12.86
N GLN A 205 13.95 -8.58 13.72
CA GLN A 205 13.90 -7.15 13.44
C GLN A 205 15.29 -6.59 13.14
N ASP A 206 16.26 -6.87 13.99
CA ASP A 206 17.61 -6.33 13.86
C ASP A 206 18.29 -6.85 12.59
N LYS A 207 18.11 -8.13 12.28
CA LYS A 207 18.57 -8.74 11.01
C LYS A 207 17.94 -8.09 9.79
N GLU A 208 16.65 -7.78 9.82
CA GLU A 208 15.95 -7.12 8.70
C GLU A 208 16.41 -5.67 8.56
N ILE A 209 16.63 -4.96 9.66
CA ILE A 209 17.18 -3.60 9.66
C ILE A 209 18.57 -3.59 9.04
N GLU A 210 19.43 -4.53 9.41
CA GLU A 210 20.79 -4.66 8.84
C GLU A 210 20.74 -4.98 7.33
N ARG A 211 19.85 -5.88 6.92
CA ARG A 211 19.61 -6.19 5.51
C ARG A 211 19.21 -4.93 4.73
N LEU A 212 18.28 -4.13 5.27
CA LEU A 212 17.84 -2.87 4.65
C LEU A 212 18.99 -1.86 4.53
N TYR A 213 19.83 -1.72 5.55
CA TYR A 213 21.02 -0.86 5.47
C TYR A 213 22.01 -1.36 4.41
N SER A 214 22.22 -2.67 4.29
CA SER A 214 23.04 -3.26 3.24
C SER A 214 22.50 -2.94 1.84
N ASP A 215 21.19 -3.10 1.63
CA ASP A 215 20.52 -2.77 0.37
C ASP A 215 20.62 -1.29 0.00
N ILE A 216 20.60 -0.39 1.00
CA ILE A 216 20.84 1.04 0.79
C ILE A 216 22.26 1.28 0.31
N ARG A 217 23.24 0.70 1.01
CA ARG A 217 24.66 0.84 0.65
C ARG A 217 24.95 0.34 -0.76
N LYS A 218 24.29 -0.75 -1.18
CA LYS A 218 24.38 -1.32 -2.53
C LYS A 218 23.58 -0.55 -3.59
N GLY A 219 22.81 0.47 -3.20
CA GLY A 219 21.97 1.23 -4.13
C GLY A 219 20.71 0.49 -4.60
N ASN A 220 20.40 -0.68 -4.04
CA ASN A 220 19.22 -1.48 -4.38
C ASN A 220 17.90 -0.83 -3.88
N CYS A 221 17.96 -0.08 -2.80
CA CYS A 221 16.83 0.64 -2.21
C CYS A 221 16.98 2.15 -2.34
N LYS A 222 16.04 2.78 -3.08
CA LYS A 222 16.06 4.24 -3.31
C LYS A 222 15.28 5.05 -2.29
N ASN A 223 14.33 4.47 -1.56
CA ASN A 223 13.40 5.24 -0.73
C ASN A 223 12.91 4.44 0.49
N ILE A 224 13.64 4.57 1.57
CA ILE A 224 13.40 3.89 2.85
C ILE A 224 12.95 4.83 3.96
N SER A 225 12.76 6.10 3.68
CA SER A 225 12.28 7.08 4.65
C SER A 225 10.91 6.69 5.25
N SER A 226 10.11 5.89 4.54
CA SER A 226 8.85 5.33 5.07
C SER A 226 9.06 4.38 6.26
N PHE A 227 10.23 3.75 6.37
CA PHE A 227 10.61 2.91 7.52
C PHE A 227 11.34 3.68 8.62
N GLY A 228 11.54 4.98 8.47
CA GLY A 228 12.24 5.81 9.47
C GLY A 228 13.77 5.79 9.35
N PHE A 229 14.31 5.33 8.21
CA PHE A 229 15.73 5.40 7.93
C PHE A 229 16.09 6.68 7.19
N GLN A 230 17.13 7.36 7.64
CA GLN A 230 17.67 8.54 6.95
C GLN A 230 18.65 8.09 5.85
N ARG A 231 18.62 8.78 4.69
CA ARG A 231 19.50 8.47 3.54
C ARG A 231 20.98 8.55 3.87
N ASN A 232 21.34 9.36 4.87
CA ASN A 232 22.73 9.65 5.26
C ASN A 232 23.12 9.02 6.60
N ALA A 233 22.32 8.10 7.15
CA ALA A 233 22.75 7.37 8.32
C ALA A 233 23.96 6.49 7.93
N LYS A 234 25.16 7.03 8.11
CA LYS A 234 26.36 6.21 8.18
C LYS A 234 26.08 5.15 9.24
N ALA A 235 26.29 3.90 8.91
CA ALA A 235 26.28 2.83 9.90
C ALA A 235 27.20 3.25 11.03
N MET A 236 26.67 3.35 12.25
CA MET A 236 27.46 3.36 13.45
C MET A 236 28.09 1.98 13.61
#